data_98fa24b5ee7e46311c28904ac4193e9d
#
_entry.id   98fa24b5ee7e46311c28904ac4193e9d
#
_cell.length_a   1.000
_cell.length_b   1.000
_cell.length_c   1.000
_cell.angle_alpha   90.00
_cell.angle_beta   90.00
_cell.angle_gamma   90.00
#
_symmetry.space_group_name_H-M   'P 1'
#
loop_
_entity.id
_entity.type
_entity.pdbx_description
1 polymer ?
#
loop_
_entity_poly.entity_id
_entity_poly.type
_entity_poly.pdbx_seq_one_letter_code
_entity_poly.pdbx_strand_id
1 'polypeptide(L)'
;MAPPAGPSAVTASPRVHALLKRLHAASEAQEKALSQSLFYLQRLISFYLFSSTWASSADDHMRDKFVALEEDKCHFVYLLARSSGALNIVEAGTSFGVSTIYLALAVGQNIADQKALGKSVSGKVVATEKEPTKAARAREHWAEAGDEVEGFIELREGDLLETLKRDDMPEQVDFLLLDSAYPLPVFCHGLLRV
;
A
#
# COMPACT_ATOMS: atom_id res chain seq x y z
N MET A 1 -19.85 -6.71 -23.89
CA MET A 1 -20.27 -5.55 -23.10
C MET A 1 -20.06 -5.94 -21.64
N ALA A 2 -19.09 -5.34 -20.95
CA ALA A 2 -18.91 -5.60 -19.52
C ALA A 2 -20.16 -5.10 -18.76
N PRO A 3 -20.62 -5.79 -17.70
CA PRO A 3 -21.72 -5.29 -16.90
C PRO A 3 -21.35 -3.93 -16.30
N PRO A 4 -22.31 -3.01 -16.10
CA PRO A 4 -22.03 -1.76 -15.44
C PRO A 4 -21.43 -2.04 -14.07
N ALA A 5 -20.33 -1.36 -13.74
CA ALA A 5 -19.72 -1.47 -12.43
C ALA A 5 -20.78 -1.14 -11.37
N GLY A 6 -21.00 -2.07 -10.46
CA GLY A 6 -21.87 -1.85 -9.31
C GLY A 6 -21.37 -0.68 -8.45
N PRO A 7 -22.18 -0.20 -7.50
CA PRO A 7 -21.73 0.85 -6.60
C PRO A 7 -20.46 0.40 -5.87
N SER A 8 -19.44 1.29 -5.81
CA SER A 8 -18.19 1.00 -5.12
C SER A 8 -18.48 0.70 -3.64
N ALA A 9 -17.85 -0.35 -3.11
CA ALA A 9 -17.89 -0.66 -1.67
C ALA A 9 -17.15 0.38 -0.82
N VAL A 10 -16.33 1.22 -1.46
CA VAL A 10 -15.53 2.25 -0.81
C VAL A 10 -16.30 3.56 -0.75
N THR A 11 -16.41 4.13 0.43
CA THR A 11 -16.98 5.46 0.63
C THR A 11 -15.87 6.51 0.49
N ALA A 12 -15.97 7.35 -0.52
CA ALA A 12 -15.01 8.41 -0.81
C ALA A 12 -15.67 9.50 -1.67
N SER A 13 -15.03 10.65 -1.77
CA SER A 13 -15.47 11.71 -2.69
C SER A 13 -15.33 11.28 -4.16
N PRO A 14 -16.09 11.90 -5.07
CA PRO A 14 -15.93 11.65 -6.51
C PRO A 14 -14.50 11.88 -7.02
N ARG A 15 -13.78 12.83 -6.41
CA ARG A 15 -12.36 13.11 -6.70
C ARG A 15 -11.48 11.90 -6.41
N VAL A 16 -11.62 11.31 -5.22
CA VAL A 16 -10.83 10.14 -4.83
C VAL A 16 -11.20 8.92 -5.66
N HIS A 17 -12.47 8.70 -5.97
CA HIS A 17 -12.88 7.62 -6.89
C HIS A 17 -12.26 7.79 -8.28
N ALA A 18 -12.23 9.01 -8.82
CA ALA A 18 -11.60 9.27 -10.12
C ALA A 18 -10.08 9.03 -10.08
N LEU A 19 -9.42 9.44 -8.99
CA LEU A 19 -8.01 9.18 -8.76
C LEU A 19 -7.71 7.69 -8.70
N LEU A 20 -8.41 6.93 -7.86
CA LEU A 20 -8.22 5.48 -7.71
C LEU A 20 -8.41 4.75 -9.03
N LYS A 21 -9.47 5.06 -9.76
CA LYS A 21 -9.72 4.48 -11.09
C LYS A 21 -8.56 4.74 -12.05
N ARG A 22 -8.01 5.95 -12.06
CA ARG A 22 -6.85 6.31 -12.89
C ARG A 22 -5.60 5.55 -12.47
N LEU A 23 -5.34 5.42 -11.17
CA LEU A 23 -4.17 4.73 -10.65
C LEU A 23 -4.22 3.22 -10.95
N HIS A 24 -5.36 2.56 -10.74
CA HIS A 24 -5.53 1.16 -11.11
C HIS A 24 -5.39 0.93 -12.61
N ALA A 25 -5.98 1.80 -13.44
CA ALA A 25 -5.83 1.71 -14.89
C ALA A 25 -4.36 1.88 -15.34
N ALA A 26 -3.59 2.74 -14.68
CA ALA A 26 -2.17 2.91 -14.95
C ALA A 26 -1.35 1.67 -14.56
N SER A 27 -1.64 1.05 -13.41
CA SER A 27 -1.02 -0.21 -12.98
C SER A 27 -1.29 -1.34 -13.96
N GLU A 28 -2.56 -1.56 -14.32
CA GLU A 28 -2.93 -2.58 -15.29
C GLU A 28 -2.30 -2.38 -16.69
N ALA A 29 -2.23 -1.13 -17.15
CA ALA A 29 -1.60 -0.82 -18.43
C ALA A 29 -0.12 -1.17 -18.43
N GLN A 30 0.56 -0.92 -17.31
CA GLN A 30 1.98 -1.25 -17.16
C GLN A 30 2.21 -2.76 -17.03
N GLU A 31 1.36 -3.47 -16.30
CA GLU A 31 1.44 -4.93 -16.20
C GLU A 31 1.23 -5.61 -17.56
N LYS A 32 0.26 -5.15 -18.35
CA LYS A 32 0.02 -5.65 -19.71
C LYS A 32 1.17 -5.37 -20.67
N ALA A 33 1.87 -4.24 -20.51
CA ALA A 33 3.05 -3.90 -21.31
C ALA A 33 4.29 -4.76 -20.96
N LEU A 34 4.29 -5.34 -19.75
CA LEU A 34 5.27 -6.32 -19.31
C LEU A 34 4.94 -7.67 -19.91
N SER A 35 5.44 -7.96 -21.12
CA SER A 35 5.37 -9.33 -21.65
C SER A 35 6.10 -10.26 -20.67
N GLN A 36 5.33 -11.01 -19.89
CA GLN A 36 5.85 -11.94 -18.88
C GLN A 36 6.86 -12.90 -19.50
N SER A 37 6.63 -13.35 -20.73
CA SER A 37 7.56 -14.22 -21.45
C SER A 37 8.91 -13.57 -21.74
N LEU A 38 8.93 -12.29 -22.14
CA LEU A 38 10.17 -11.57 -22.41
C LEU A 38 10.96 -11.31 -21.12
N PHE A 39 10.27 -11.02 -20.03
CA PHE A 39 10.88 -10.86 -18.71
C PHE A 39 11.56 -12.15 -18.22
N TYR A 40 10.87 -13.29 -18.29
CA TYR A 40 11.45 -14.57 -17.88
C TYR A 40 12.60 -15.00 -18.81
N LEU A 41 12.50 -14.73 -20.11
CA LEU A 41 13.55 -15.03 -21.07
C LEU A 41 14.81 -14.18 -20.81
N GLN A 42 14.66 -12.88 -20.62
CA GLN A 42 15.77 -11.98 -20.29
C GLN A 42 16.43 -12.36 -18.97
N ARG A 43 15.64 -12.79 -17.99
CA ARG A 43 16.11 -13.24 -16.69
C ARG A 43 16.85 -14.57 -16.76
N LEU A 44 16.36 -15.51 -17.56
CA LEU A 44 17.04 -16.77 -17.83
C LEU A 44 18.39 -16.56 -18.48
N ILE A 45 18.47 -15.66 -19.46
CA ILE A 45 19.72 -15.28 -20.14
C ILE A 45 20.70 -14.62 -19.15
N SER A 46 20.24 -13.69 -18.31
CA SER A 46 21.08 -13.05 -17.29
C SER A 46 21.62 -14.04 -16.28
N PHE A 47 20.81 -14.98 -15.84
CA PHE A 47 21.24 -16.04 -14.90
C PHE A 47 22.34 -16.92 -15.51
N TYR A 48 22.17 -17.37 -16.76
CA TYR A 48 23.12 -18.24 -17.41
C TYR A 48 24.44 -17.54 -17.84
N LEU A 49 24.37 -16.27 -18.23
CA LEU A 49 25.53 -15.56 -18.75
C LEU A 49 26.32 -14.77 -17.71
N PHE A 50 25.67 -14.28 -16.65
CA PHE A 50 26.30 -13.33 -15.72
C PHE A 50 26.34 -13.78 -14.27
N SER A 51 25.86 -14.98 -13.93
CA SER A 51 25.83 -15.50 -12.54
C SER A 51 25.30 -14.50 -11.51
N SER A 52 24.43 -13.57 -11.95
CA SER A 52 23.84 -12.58 -11.06
C SER A 52 22.87 -13.27 -10.09
N THR A 53 22.93 -12.88 -8.83
CA THR A 53 22.01 -13.41 -7.81
C THR A 53 20.58 -13.00 -8.17
N TRP A 54 19.65 -13.96 -8.06
CA TRP A 54 18.23 -13.78 -8.41
C TRP A 54 17.59 -12.57 -7.75
N ALA A 55 17.97 -12.25 -6.50
CA ALA A 55 17.37 -11.17 -5.71
C ALA A 55 17.71 -9.76 -6.25
N SER A 56 18.98 -9.45 -6.50
CA SER A 56 19.40 -8.09 -6.88
C SER A 56 18.85 -7.63 -8.23
N SER A 57 18.78 -8.54 -9.21
CA SER A 57 18.23 -8.19 -10.54
C SER A 57 16.71 -8.01 -10.56
N ALA A 58 15.99 -8.62 -9.56
CA ALA A 58 14.56 -8.42 -9.41
C ALA A 58 14.22 -7.06 -8.85
N ASP A 59 14.97 -6.62 -7.84
CA ASP A 59 14.76 -5.34 -7.18
C ASP A 59 15.00 -4.19 -8.15
N ASP A 60 16.08 -4.23 -8.93
CA ASP A 60 16.39 -3.20 -9.94
C ASP A 60 15.29 -3.13 -11.03
N HIS A 61 14.74 -4.27 -11.43
CA HIS A 61 13.70 -4.29 -12.47
C HIS A 61 12.32 -3.80 -11.96
N MET A 62 12.03 -3.99 -10.69
CA MET A 62 10.76 -3.57 -10.07
C MET A 62 10.80 -2.14 -9.52
N ARG A 63 12.00 -1.52 -9.44
CA ARG A 63 12.18 -0.20 -8.85
C ARG A 63 11.34 0.87 -9.52
N ASP A 64 11.27 0.88 -10.84
CA ASP A 64 10.59 1.93 -11.63
C ASP A 64 9.18 1.55 -12.08
N LYS A 65 8.67 0.37 -11.65
CA LYS A 65 7.37 -0.11 -12.10
C LYS A 65 6.26 0.28 -11.15
N PHE A 66 5.23 0.88 -11.74
CA PHE A 66 3.99 1.20 -11.05
C PHE A 66 3.16 -0.09 -10.90
N VAL A 67 3.44 -0.85 -9.87
CA VAL A 67 2.64 -2.02 -9.47
C VAL A 67 1.84 -1.63 -8.23
N ALA A 68 0.54 -1.70 -8.33
CA ALA A 68 -0.38 -1.48 -7.22
C ALA A 68 -1.07 -2.80 -6.86
N LEU A 69 -1.48 -2.91 -5.60
CA LEU A 69 -2.38 -3.99 -5.19
C LEU A 69 -3.66 -3.91 -6.04
N GLU A 70 -4.15 -5.04 -6.55
CA GLU A 70 -5.33 -5.09 -7.42
C GLU A 70 -6.56 -4.49 -6.74
N GLU A 71 -7.46 -3.89 -7.54
CA GLU A 71 -8.60 -3.12 -7.05
C GLU A 71 -9.51 -3.92 -6.12
N ASP A 72 -9.79 -5.17 -6.46
CA ASP A 72 -10.62 -6.07 -5.65
C ASP A 72 -9.99 -6.39 -4.29
N LYS A 73 -8.67 -6.57 -4.24
CA LYS A 73 -7.92 -6.74 -3.00
C LYS A 73 -7.88 -5.45 -2.17
N CYS A 74 -7.74 -4.30 -2.82
CA CYS A 74 -7.85 -3.00 -2.15
C CYS A 74 -9.23 -2.81 -1.51
N HIS A 75 -10.31 -3.15 -2.22
CA HIS A 75 -11.67 -3.15 -1.67
C HIS A 75 -11.80 -4.10 -0.47
N PHE A 76 -11.21 -5.29 -0.57
CA PHE A 76 -11.25 -6.27 0.51
C PHE A 76 -10.55 -5.78 1.78
N VAL A 77 -9.32 -5.24 1.67
CA VAL A 77 -8.59 -4.72 2.84
C VAL A 77 -9.27 -3.49 3.44
N TYR A 78 -9.88 -2.62 2.61
CA TYR A 78 -10.70 -1.51 3.08
C TYR A 78 -11.88 -2.01 3.91
N LEU A 79 -12.65 -2.98 3.41
CA LEU A 79 -13.80 -3.54 4.12
C LEU A 79 -13.39 -4.24 5.42
N LEU A 80 -12.26 -4.95 5.44
CA LEU A 80 -11.73 -5.55 6.66
C LEU A 80 -11.36 -4.48 7.70
N ALA A 81 -10.63 -3.43 7.30
CA ALA A 81 -10.25 -2.34 8.17
C ALA A 81 -11.48 -1.58 8.72
N ARG A 82 -12.53 -1.42 7.87
CA ARG A 82 -13.82 -0.84 8.29
C ARG A 82 -14.56 -1.73 9.28
N SER A 83 -14.68 -3.02 8.99
CA SER A 83 -15.43 -3.97 9.82
C SER A 83 -14.77 -4.23 11.18
N SER A 84 -13.45 -4.17 11.26
CA SER A 84 -12.69 -4.27 12.52
C SER A 84 -12.68 -2.97 13.33
N GLY A 85 -13.07 -1.84 12.72
CA GLY A 85 -12.97 -0.53 13.37
C GLY A 85 -11.51 -0.08 13.57
N ALA A 86 -10.57 -0.58 12.76
CA ALA A 86 -9.14 -0.31 12.88
C ALA A 86 -8.83 1.19 12.85
N LEU A 87 -8.05 1.67 13.81
CA LEU A 87 -7.60 3.05 13.94
C LEU A 87 -6.11 3.18 13.63
N ASN A 88 -5.30 2.21 14.07
CA ASN A 88 -3.86 2.17 13.86
C ASN A 88 -3.52 1.03 12.89
N ILE A 89 -3.17 1.39 11.67
CA ILE A 89 -2.83 0.45 10.62
C ILE A 89 -1.35 0.57 10.30
N VAL A 90 -0.67 -0.55 10.11
CA VAL A 90 0.69 -0.60 9.57
C VAL A 90 0.66 -1.20 8.18
N GLU A 91 1.29 -0.53 7.23
CA GLU A 91 1.49 -1.01 5.87
C GLU A 91 2.98 -1.21 5.61
N ALA A 92 3.37 -2.43 5.36
CA ALA A 92 4.73 -2.78 5.01
C ALA A 92 4.85 -2.94 3.49
N GLY A 93 5.42 -1.94 2.83
CA GLY A 93 5.52 -1.86 1.38
C GLY A 93 4.40 -1.01 0.77
N THR A 94 4.56 0.29 0.84
CA THR A 94 3.58 1.27 0.33
C THR A 94 3.64 1.44 -1.18
N SER A 95 4.83 1.23 -1.80
CA SER A 95 5.04 1.47 -3.22
C SER A 95 4.55 2.87 -3.63
N PHE A 96 3.65 2.97 -4.57
CA PHE A 96 3.08 4.23 -5.06
C PHE A 96 1.86 4.72 -4.25
N GLY A 97 1.56 4.09 -3.12
CA GLY A 97 0.59 4.55 -2.13
C GLY A 97 -0.88 4.31 -2.49
N VAL A 98 -1.20 3.39 -3.40
CA VAL A 98 -2.59 3.15 -3.83
C VAL A 98 -3.38 2.44 -2.72
N SER A 99 -2.88 1.33 -2.20
CA SER A 99 -3.47 0.62 -1.05
C SER A 99 -3.58 1.50 0.19
N THR A 100 -2.58 2.36 0.40
CA THR A 100 -2.56 3.33 1.50
C THR A 100 -3.75 4.28 1.48
N ILE A 101 -4.22 4.70 0.28
CA ILE A 101 -5.43 5.54 0.14
C ILE A 101 -6.65 4.82 0.71
N TYR A 102 -6.84 3.55 0.39
CA TYR A 102 -7.96 2.75 0.91
C TYR A 102 -7.89 2.58 2.43
N LEU A 103 -6.70 2.33 2.96
CA LEU A 103 -6.48 2.21 4.40
C LEU A 103 -6.74 3.53 5.12
N ALA A 104 -6.28 4.66 4.57
CA ALA A 104 -6.49 5.99 5.13
C ALA A 104 -7.97 6.39 5.13
N LEU A 105 -8.71 6.09 4.05
CA LEU A 105 -10.16 6.26 4.00
C LEU A 105 -10.86 5.44 5.09
N ALA A 106 -10.45 4.19 5.30
CA ALA A 106 -11.03 3.35 6.35
C ALA A 106 -10.77 3.94 7.75
N VAL A 107 -9.55 4.38 8.05
CA VAL A 107 -9.17 5.02 9.32
C VAL A 107 -9.98 6.30 9.54
N GLY A 108 -10.04 7.19 8.54
CA GLY A 108 -10.77 8.46 8.65
C GLY A 108 -12.25 8.24 8.97
N GLN A 109 -12.89 7.27 8.33
CA GLN A 109 -14.29 6.94 8.57
C GLN A 109 -14.50 6.25 9.92
N ASN A 110 -13.60 5.36 10.34
CA ASN A 110 -13.67 4.75 11.67
C ASN A 110 -13.55 5.80 12.77
N ILE A 111 -12.66 6.79 12.60
CA ILE A 111 -12.55 7.93 13.52
C ILE A 111 -13.86 8.73 13.54
N ALA A 112 -14.45 9.02 12.39
CA ALA A 112 -15.71 9.76 12.29
C ALA A 112 -16.86 9.02 13.00
N ASP A 113 -16.98 7.71 12.80
CA ASP A 113 -17.98 6.87 13.46
C ASP A 113 -17.81 6.87 14.99
N GLN A 114 -16.58 6.75 15.48
CA GLN A 114 -16.30 6.76 16.93
C GLN A 114 -16.58 8.15 17.54
N LYS A 115 -16.26 9.23 16.82
CA LYS A 115 -16.58 10.60 17.25
C LYS A 115 -18.09 10.85 17.29
N ALA A 116 -18.85 10.30 16.34
CA ALA A 116 -20.31 10.37 16.36
C ALA A 116 -20.93 9.65 17.58
N LEU A 117 -20.21 8.67 18.14
CA LEU A 117 -20.57 7.99 19.41
C LEU A 117 -20.03 8.72 20.65
N GLY A 118 -19.52 9.95 20.51
CA GLY A 118 -19.00 10.77 21.61
C GLY A 118 -17.61 10.38 22.12
N LYS A 119 -16.88 9.51 21.40
CA LYS A 119 -15.53 9.10 21.77
C LYS A 119 -14.49 10.05 21.21
N SER A 120 -13.44 10.34 22.00
CA SER A 120 -12.27 11.08 21.54
C SER A 120 -11.21 10.09 21.11
N VAL A 121 -11.10 9.85 19.81
CA VAL A 121 -10.14 8.90 19.23
C VAL A 121 -9.33 9.55 18.12
N SER A 122 -8.11 9.05 17.93
CA SER A 122 -7.24 9.34 16.81
C SER A 122 -6.77 8.02 16.19
N GLY A 123 -6.23 8.10 14.99
CA GLY A 123 -5.70 6.93 14.31
C GLY A 123 -4.91 7.35 13.08
N LYS A 124 -4.10 6.45 12.55
CA LYS A 124 -3.28 6.69 11.38
C LYS A 124 -2.87 5.39 10.68
N VAL A 125 -2.47 5.53 9.43
CA VAL A 125 -1.75 4.51 8.67
C VAL A 125 -0.26 4.83 8.74
N VAL A 126 0.52 3.96 9.36
CA VAL A 126 1.99 4.01 9.30
C VAL A 126 2.42 3.23 8.07
N ALA A 127 2.74 3.96 7.01
CA ALA A 127 3.16 3.44 5.72
C ALA A 127 4.69 3.39 5.62
N THR A 128 5.25 2.36 4.99
CA THR A 128 6.70 2.23 4.85
C THR A 128 7.12 2.07 3.40
N GLU A 129 8.12 2.84 2.95
CA GLU A 129 8.68 2.72 1.61
C GLU A 129 10.19 2.96 1.62
N LYS A 130 10.93 2.09 0.96
CA LYS A 130 12.38 2.17 0.89
C LYS A 130 12.87 3.02 -0.28
N GLU A 131 12.15 3.02 -1.39
CA GLU A 131 12.54 3.72 -2.61
C GLU A 131 12.05 5.18 -2.58
N PRO A 132 12.95 6.18 -2.52
CA PRO A 132 12.56 7.59 -2.41
C PRO A 132 11.69 8.09 -3.57
N THR A 133 11.89 7.54 -4.78
CA THR A 133 11.12 7.90 -5.96
C THR A 133 9.66 7.45 -5.83
N LYS A 134 9.42 6.24 -5.31
CA LYS A 134 8.08 5.73 -5.01
C LYS A 134 7.43 6.52 -3.89
N ALA A 135 8.17 6.78 -2.81
CA ALA A 135 7.71 7.59 -1.68
C ALA A 135 7.26 9.00 -2.12
N ALA A 136 8.03 9.65 -2.98
CA ALA A 136 7.66 10.96 -3.54
C ALA A 136 6.37 10.89 -4.35
N ARG A 137 6.21 9.89 -5.22
CA ARG A 137 5.00 9.70 -6.02
C ARG A 137 3.79 9.35 -5.16
N ALA A 138 3.97 8.54 -4.11
CA ALA A 138 2.90 8.25 -3.16
C ALA A 138 2.36 9.53 -2.51
N ARG A 139 3.24 10.44 -2.05
CA ARG A 139 2.84 11.74 -1.51
C ARG A 139 2.05 12.59 -2.50
N GLU A 140 2.45 12.61 -3.78
CA GLU A 140 1.70 13.33 -4.82
C GLU A 140 0.27 12.78 -4.95
N HIS A 141 0.10 11.46 -4.95
CA HIS A 141 -1.22 10.83 -5.02
C HIS A 141 -2.08 11.14 -3.79
N TRP A 142 -1.49 11.13 -2.59
CA TRP A 142 -2.21 11.44 -1.35
C TRP A 142 -2.60 12.91 -1.28
N ALA A 143 -1.73 13.83 -1.68
CA ALA A 143 -2.05 15.25 -1.80
C ALA A 143 -3.18 15.50 -2.81
N GLU A 144 -3.19 14.78 -3.95
CA GLU A 144 -4.30 14.81 -4.89
C GLU A 144 -5.60 14.25 -4.31
N ALA A 145 -5.52 13.21 -3.48
CA ALA A 145 -6.67 12.69 -2.74
C ALA A 145 -7.20 13.71 -1.71
N GLY A 146 -6.29 14.50 -1.09
CA GLY A 146 -6.59 15.58 -0.18
C GLY A 146 -6.96 15.16 1.24
N ASP A 147 -7.64 16.06 1.99
CA ASP A 147 -7.84 15.98 3.44
C ASP A 147 -8.53 14.68 3.93
N GLU A 148 -9.30 14.03 3.09
CA GLU A 148 -9.96 12.75 3.46
C GLU A 148 -8.99 11.57 3.51
N VAL A 149 -7.73 11.77 3.04
CA VAL A 149 -6.69 10.75 2.95
C VAL A 149 -5.39 11.21 3.61
N GLU A 150 -4.84 12.35 3.15
CA GLU A 150 -3.49 12.80 3.49
C GLU A 150 -3.27 12.94 5.00
N GLY A 151 -4.26 13.49 5.72
CA GLY A 151 -4.17 13.72 7.17
C GLY A 151 -4.10 12.46 8.03
N PHE A 152 -4.35 11.29 7.45
CA PHE A 152 -4.34 10.01 8.17
C PHE A 152 -3.09 9.16 7.88
N ILE A 153 -2.13 9.66 7.11
CA ILE A 153 -0.95 8.89 6.69
C ILE A 153 0.32 9.44 7.33
N GLU A 154 1.10 8.54 7.90
CA GLU A 154 2.48 8.77 8.32
C GLU A 154 3.41 7.91 7.47
N LEU A 155 4.15 8.52 6.53
CA LEU A 155 5.12 7.79 5.72
C LEU A 155 6.47 7.72 6.39
N ARG A 156 7.01 6.52 6.51
CA ARG A 156 8.36 6.22 6.99
C ARG A 156 9.23 5.73 5.84
N GLU A 157 10.14 6.57 5.40
CA GLU A 157 11.11 6.22 4.36
C GLU A 157 12.29 5.46 4.94
N GLY A 158 12.73 4.44 4.23
CA GLY A 158 13.88 3.61 4.58
C GLY A 158 13.54 2.14 4.75
N ASP A 159 14.50 1.39 5.30
CA ASP A 159 14.29 -0.03 5.57
C ASP A 159 13.20 -0.21 6.63
N LEU A 160 12.15 -0.97 6.29
CA LEU A 160 11.03 -1.21 7.19
C LEU A 160 11.44 -1.91 8.49
N LEU A 161 12.50 -2.73 8.47
CA LEU A 161 13.02 -3.39 9.67
C LEU A 161 13.66 -2.41 10.66
N GLU A 162 14.01 -1.21 10.20
CA GLU A 162 14.51 -0.13 11.05
C GLU A 162 13.39 0.86 11.37
N THR A 163 12.59 1.24 10.40
CA THR A 163 11.56 2.27 10.56
C THR A 163 10.40 1.83 11.45
N LEU A 164 10.10 0.52 11.49
CA LEU A 164 9.04 -0.04 12.35
C LEU A 164 9.52 -0.45 13.76
N LYS A 165 10.82 -0.36 14.05
CA LYS A 165 11.38 -0.55 15.42
C LYS A 165 11.43 0.73 16.25
N ARG A 166 11.05 1.86 15.67
CA ARG A 166 11.09 3.15 16.36
C ARG A 166 10.13 3.17 17.56
N ASP A 167 10.50 3.91 18.59
CA ASP A 167 9.72 4.01 19.84
C ASP A 167 8.40 4.78 19.67
N ASP A 168 8.19 5.46 18.52
CA ASP A 168 6.99 6.21 18.18
C ASP A 168 5.92 5.40 17.45
N MET A 169 6.01 4.06 17.51
CA MET A 169 4.94 3.18 17.00
C MET A 169 3.69 3.28 17.89
N PRO A 170 2.49 3.14 17.31
CA PRO A 170 1.28 2.96 18.11
C PRO A 170 1.44 1.83 19.11
N GLU A 171 0.94 2.01 20.35
CA GLU A 171 0.95 0.97 21.40
C GLU A 171 0.20 -0.30 20.95
N GLN A 172 -0.84 -0.12 20.13
CA GLN A 172 -1.61 -1.19 19.53
C GLN A 172 -1.71 -0.98 18.03
N VAL A 173 -1.39 -2.00 17.26
CA VAL A 173 -1.63 -2.10 15.81
C VAL A 173 -2.90 -2.94 15.61
N ASP A 174 -3.95 -2.32 15.05
CA ASP A 174 -5.25 -2.96 14.85
C ASP A 174 -5.29 -3.77 13.56
N PHE A 175 -4.50 -3.37 12.56
CA PHE A 175 -4.44 -4.00 11.26
C PHE A 175 -3.03 -3.90 10.66
N LEU A 176 -2.56 -5.00 10.08
CA LEU A 176 -1.25 -5.06 9.43
C LEU A 176 -1.42 -5.56 7.99
N LEU A 177 -1.05 -4.73 7.02
CA LEU A 177 -0.95 -5.11 5.62
C LEU A 177 0.53 -5.39 5.28
N LEU A 178 0.82 -6.62 4.85
CA LEU A 178 2.15 -7.03 4.41
C LEU A 178 2.14 -7.18 2.89
N ASP A 179 2.65 -6.18 2.19
CA ASP A 179 2.79 -6.15 0.73
C ASP A 179 4.22 -5.75 0.34
N SER A 180 5.18 -6.52 0.83
CA SER A 180 6.59 -6.27 0.59
C SER A 180 7.31 -7.53 0.12
N ALA A 181 8.45 -7.35 -0.54
CA ALA A 181 9.31 -8.45 -0.99
C ALA A 181 10.04 -9.20 0.16
N TYR A 182 9.91 -8.74 1.41
CA TYR A 182 10.52 -9.40 2.55
C TYR A 182 9.81 -10.71 2.88
N PRO A 183 10.54 -11.82 3.12
CA PRO A 183 9.95 -13.09 3.52
C PRO A 183 9.23 -12.96 4.89
N LEU A 184 8.02 -13.52 4.99
CA LEU A 184 7.23 -13.56 6.23
C LEU A 184 8.00 -13.90 7.53
N PRO A 185 8.98 -14.85 7.55
CA PRO A 185 9.74 -15.16 8.77
C PRO A 185 10.51 -13.97 9.34
N VAL A 186 10.96 -13.03 8.49
CA VAL A 186 11.69 -11.84 8.94
C VAL A 186 10.78 -10.88 9.69
N PHE A 187 9.51 -10.78 9.29
CA PHE A 187 8.49 -9.98 9.99
C PHE A 187 8.15 -10.53 11.37
N CYS A 188 7.95 -11.85 11.48
CA CYS A 188 7.53 -12.47 12.73
C CYS A 188 8.60 -12.36 13.85
N HIS A 189 9.88 -12.37 13.51
CA HIS A 189 10.97 -12.26 14.50
C HIS A 189 11.36 -10.83 14.85
N GLY A 190 11.04 -9.85 14.00
CA GLY A 190 11.51 -8.47 14.16
C GLY A 190 10.47 -7.48 14.66
N LEU A 191 9.19 -7.70 14.40
CA LEU A 191 8.12 -6.71 14.60
C LEU A 191 7.06 -7.10 15.62
N LEU A 192 6.85 -8.41 15.85
CA LEU A 192 5.93 -8.85 16.88
C LEU A 192 6.72 -8.99 18.19
N ARG A 193 6.81 -7.91 18.98
CA ARG A 193 7.00 -8.04 20.43
C ARG A 193 5.69 -8.63 20.98
N VAL A 194 5.60 -9.96 21.03
CA VAL A 194 4.61 -10.66 21.84
C VAL A 194 5.09 -10.65 23.26
#